data_3bf2284680fbbabc9c37e6f03bdee5f5
#
_entry.id   3bf2284680fbbabc9c37e6f03bdee5f5
#
_cell.length_a   1.000
_cell.length_b   1.000
_cell.length_c   1.000
_cell.angle_alpha   90.00
_cell.angle_beta   90.00
_cell.angle_gamma   90.00
#
_symmetry.space_group_name_H-M   'P 1'
#
loop_
_entity.id
_entity.type
_entity.pdbx_description
1 polymer ?
#
loop_
_entity_poly.entity_id
_entity_poly.type
_entity_poly.pdbx_seq_one_letter_code
_entity_poly.pdbx_strand_id
1 'polypeptide(L)'
;MYKTNYPDLEDLVKALEKEYDEQKQIQKLQEINSVLLTQYEIRISDNEIIHPLRIEAYYYPYNTPGKFDDKFAHPSSKKVGNFGKLYFIEEKYGYPGIDLCLSLGQYYLSFLIKNSYIKNKTFKQTDLYEKFKDQWAEIEAKDDILHKIANNEETVFHTVRVGLPKERPLSKEVLASLIKIDMKGANKKSLYNWEKNYGKLWTIANYLYDHPEKNNAEWIRQILGYNGFNEINKYLSKIIEKREVN
;
A
#
# COMPACT_ATOMS: atom_id res chain seq x y z
N MET A 1 19.49 20.28 -7.33
CA MET A 1 19.35 19.00 -6.61
C MET A 1 18.43 19.29 -5.46
N TYR A 2 17.17 18.87 -5.53
CA TYR A 2 16.22 19.06 -4.44
C TYR A 2 16.66 18.18 -3.27
N LYS A 3 16.90 18.80 -2.12
CA LYS A 3 17.21 18.09 -0.89
C LYS A 3 15.88 17.78 -0.24
N THR A 4 15.46 16.53 -0.27
CA THR A 4 14.23 16.10 0.40
C THR A 4 14.49 15.97 1.90
N ASN A 5 13.44 16.08 2.69
CA ASN A 5 13.53 15.83 4.14
C ASN A 5 13.52 14.33 4.48
N TYR A 6 13.56 13.45 3.45
CA TYR A 6 13.42 12.00 3.56
C TYR A 6 14.55 11.26 2.83
N PRO A 7 15.82 11.41 3.26
CA PRO A 7 16.97 10.90 2.52
C PRO A 7 16.96 9.38 2.31
N ASP A 8 16.48 8.61 3.27
CA ASP A 8 16.35 7.15 3.18
C ASP A 8 15.33 6.72 2.12
N LEU A 9 14.15 7.34 2.05
CA LEU A 9 13.19 7.07 0.98
C LEU A 9 13.70 7.54 -0.38
N GLU A 10 14.35 8.69 -0.42
CA GLU A 10 14.95 9.22 -1.65
C GLU A 10 16.01 8.27 -2.21
N ASP A 11 16.87 7.71 -1.36
CA ASP A 11 17.90 6.76 -1.77
C ASP A 11 17.30 5.45 -2.29
N LEU A 12 16.24 4.95 -1.66
CA LEU A 12 15.51 3.77 -2.16
C LEU A 12 14.86 4.03 -3.53
N VAL A 13 14.25 5.19 -3.73
CA VAL A 13 13.65 5.56 -5.02
C VAL A 13 14.72 5.73 -6.10
N LYS A 14 15.85 6.37 -5.79
CA LYS A 14 17.00 6.45 -6.72
C LYS A 14 17.54 5.08 -7.10
N ALA A 15 17.58 4.15 -6.14
CA ALA A 15 18.01 2.78 -6.41
C ALA A 15 17.00 2.04 -7.30
N LEU A 16 15.69 2.25 -7.11
CA LEU A 16 14.65 1.73 -8.01
C LEU A 16 14.78 2.32 -9.43
N GLU A 17 14.95 3.63 -9.54
CA GLU A 17 15.08 4.29 -10.84
C GLU A 17 16.31 3.85 -11.65
N LYS A 18 17.37 3.40 -10.98
CA LYS A 18 18.60 2.87 -11.61
C LYS A 18 18.55 1.38 -11.93
N GLU A 19 17.58 0.66 -11.41
CA GLU A 19 17.45 -0.79 -11.63
C GLU A 19 16.78 -1.08 -12.97
N TYR A 20 17.28 -2.07 -13.71
CA TYR A 20 16.77 -2.51 -15.02
C TYR A 20 16.37 -3.99 -15.02
N ASP A 21 16.52 -4.68 -13.89
CA ASP A 21 16.01 -6.02 -13.70
C ASP A 21 14.61 -5.93 -13.05
N GLU A 22 13.61 -6.49 -13.73
CA GLU A 22 12.21 -6.39 -13.30
C GLU A 22 11.98 -6.99 -11.91
N GLN A 23 12.57 -8.14 -11.60
CA GLN A 23 12.42 -8.79 -10.30
C GLN A 23 13.06 -7.95 -9.20
N LYS A 24 14.21 -7.34 -9.47
CA LYS A 24 14.84 -6.43 -8.52
C LYS A 24 14.05 -5.12 -8.35
N GLN A 25 13.41 -4.63 -9.41
CA GLN A 25 12.51 -3.47 -9.28
C GLN A 25 11.33 -3.80 -8.35
N ILE A 26 10.73 -4.99 -8.49
CA ILE A 26 9.67 -5.46 -7.60
C ILE A 26 10.18 -5.54 -6.16
N GLN A 27 11.36 -6.12 -5.92
CA GLN A 27 11.96 -6.18 -4.59
C GLN A 27 12.18 -4.78 -3.98
N LYS A 28 12.63 -3.82 -4.77
CA LYS A 28 12.80 -2.43 -4.32
C LYS A 28 11.46 -1.74 -4.01
N LEU A 29 10.41 -2.01 -4.79
CA LEU A 29 9.06 -1.53 -4.48
C LEU A 29 8.54 -2.14 -3.17
N GLN A 30 8.83 -3.42 -2.90
CA GLN A 30 8.50 -4.07 -1.64
C GLN A 30 9.26 -3.45 -0.45
N GLU A 31 10.53 -3.14 -0.64
CA GLU A 31 11.35 -2.46 0.37
C GLU A 31 10.79 -1.07 0.69
N ILE A 32 10.47 -0.27 -0.32
CA ILE A 32 9.83 1.05 -0.12
C ILE A 32 8.49 0.89 0.60
N ASN A 33 7.66 -0.07 0.21
CA ASN A 33 6.40 -0.38 0.90
C ASN A 33 6.62 -0.68 2.38
N SER A 34 7.62 -1.51 2.70
CA SER A 34 7.95 -1.87 4.08
C SER A 34 8.35 -0.64 4.88
N VAL A 35 9.25 0.18 4.36
CA VAL A 35 9.71 1.40 5.02
C VAL A 35 8.56 2.37 5.25
N LEU A 36 7.70 2.60 4.26
CA LEU A 36 6.53 3.47 4.40
C LEU A 36 5.58 2.98 5.51
N LEU A 37 5.31 1.68 5.57
CA LEU A 37 4.36 1.11 6.52
C LEU A 37 4.92 1.04 7.96
N THR A 38 6.23 0.87 8.12
CA THR A 38 6.84 0.63 9.44
C THR A 38 7.56 1.83 10.03
N GLN A 39 7.93 2.81 9.21
CA GLN A 39 8.79 3.91 9.65
C GLN A 39 8.23 5.30 9.38
N TYR A 40 7.06 5.39 8.73
CA TYR A 40 6.46 6.69 8.39
C TYR A 40 4.98 6.77 8.76
N GLU A 41 4.58 7.98 9.14
CA GLU A 41 3.20 8.40 9.26
C GLU A 41 2.96 9.65 8.42
N ILE A 42 1.70 9.92 8.07
CA ILE A 42 1.32 11.09 7.29
C ILE A 42 0.55 12.05 8.19
N ARG A 43 1.09 13.24 8.42
CA ARG A 43 0.48 14.27 9.25
C ARG A 43 -0.26 15.29 8.40
N ILE A 44 -1.58 15.25 8.46
CA ILE A 44 -2.43 16.28 7.85
C ILE A 44 -2.50 17.52 8.78
N SER A 45 -2.59 17.30 10.08
CA SER A 45 -2.50 18.33 11.13
C SER A 45 -2.04 17.67 12.43
N ASP A 46 -1.83 18.45 13.48
CA ASP A 46 -1.47 17.93 14.82
C ASP A 46 -2.48 16.92 15.35
N ASN A 47 -3.71 17.03 14.90
CA ASN A 47 -4.81 16.18 15.32
C ASN A 47 -5.21 15.10 14.29
N GLU A 48 -4.65 15.10 13.10
CA GLU A 48 -5.01 14.18 12.04
C GLU A 48 -3.77 13.53 11.43
N ILE A 49 -3.39 12.40 12.03
CA ILE A 49 -2.25 11.58 11.62
C ILE A 49 -2.80 10.32 10.98
N ILE A 50 -2.42 10.09 9.73
CA ILE A 50 -2.76 8.88 8.97
C ILE A 50 -1.63 7.88 9.14
N HIS A 51 -1.94 6.71 9.70
CA HIS A 51 -1.06 5.55 9.70
C HIS A 51 -1.52 4.61 8.59
N PRO A 52 -0.80 4.46 7.49
CA PRO A 52 -1.15 3.52 6.44
C PRO A 52 -1.10 2.08 6.97
N LEU A 53 -2.11 1.28 6.67
CA LEU A 53 -2.19 -0.15 7.02
C LEU A 53 -2.02 -1.05 5.82
N ARG A 54 -2.40 -0.54 4.66
CA ARG A 54 -2.27 -1.21 3.38
C ARG A 54 -2.08 -0.18 2.29
N ILE A 55 -1.07 -0.39 1.47
CA ILE A 55 -0.75 0.46 0.33
C ILE A 55 -0.56 -0.37 -0.92
N GLU A 56 -0.81 0.21 -2.07
CA GLU A 56 -0.53 -0.36 -3.38
C GLU A 56 0.46 0.53 -4.12
N ALA A 57 1.60 -0.02 -4.51
CA ALA A 57 2.59 0.68 -5.31
C ALA A 57 2.17 0.76 -6.79
N TYR A 58 2.39 1.90 -7.41
CA TYR A 58 2.19 2.16 -8.83
C TYR A 58 3.45 2.81 -9.39
N TYR A 59 4.13 2.10 -10.30
CA TYR A 59 5.37 2.55 -10.89
C TYR A 59 5.25 2.60 -12.41
N TYR A 60 5.45 3.77 -13.02
CA TYR A 60 5.36 3.96 -14.47
C TYR A 60 6.59 4.68 -14.99
N PRO A 61 7.54 3.95 -15.60
CA PRO A 61 8.77 4.50 -16.15
C PRO A 61 8.65 4.95 -17.62
N TYR A 62 7.47 5.33 -18.07
CA TYR A 62 7.19 5.87 -19.40
C TYR A 62 7.72 5.00 -20.55
N ASN A 63 7.43 3.70 -20.52
CA ASN A 63 7.86 2.71 -21.51
C ASN A 63 9.38 2.65 -21.69
N THR A 64 10.16 2.93 -20.68
CA THR A 64 11.61 2.83 -20.71
C THR A 64 12.01 1.37 -20.89
N PRO A 65 12.80 1.00 -21.94
CA PRO A 65 13.24 -0.38 -22.16
C PRO A 65 13.96 -0.96 -20.93
N GLY A 66 13.66 -2.21 -20.61
CA GLY A 66 14.23 -2.91 -19.46
C GLY A 66 13.66 -2.48 -18.09
N LYS A 67 12.63 -1.65 -18.08
CA LYS A 67 11.91 -1.24 -16.88
C LYS A 67 10.56 -1.94 -16.79
N PHE A 68 10.16 -2.30 -15.58
CA PHE A 68 8.81 -2.73 -15.28
C PHE A 68 7.82 -1.59 -15.61
N ASP A 69 6.86 -1.87 -16.48
CA ASP A 69 5.89 -0.89 -16.95
C ASP A 69 4.50 -1.20 -16.40
N ASP A 70 4.12 -0.52 -15.34
CA ASP A 70 2.82 -0.68 -14.71
C ASP A 70 1.73 0.05 -15.51
N LYS A 71 1.08 -0.68 -16.41
CA LYS A 71 -0.02 -0.13 -17.24
C LYS A 71 -1.26 0.28 -16.45
N PHE A 72 -1.32 -0.02 -15.16
CA PHE A 72 -2.39 0.42 -14.26
C PHE A 72 -2.03 1.64 -13.45
N ALA A 73 -0.77 2.08 -13.52
CA ALA A 73 -0.41 3.36 -12.97
C ALA A 73 -1.21 4.45 -13.72
N HIS A 74 -1.77 5.38 -12.97
CA HIS A 74 -2.44 6.55 -13.53
C HIS A 74 -1.46 7.73 -13.52
N PRO A 75 -0.59 7.86 -14.54
CA PRO A 75 0.39 8.92 -14.56
C PRO A 75 -0.33 10.26 -14.66
N SER A 76 0.03 11.17 -13.77
CA SER A 76 -0.46 12.54 -13.78
C SER A 76 0.75 13.46 -13.67
N SER A 77 0.80 14.50 -14.50
CA SER A 77 1.85 15.52 -14.40
C SER A 77 1.88 16.19 -13.03
N LYS A 78 0.74 16.21 -12.31
CA LYS A 78 0.65 16.72 -10.94
C LYS A 78 1.37 15.84 -9.91
N LYS A 79 1.70 14.60 -10.25
CA LYS A 79 2.36 13.67 -9.33
C LYS A 79 3.87 13.62 -9.54
N VAL A 80 4.33 13.94 -10.75
CA VAL A 80 5.76 13.92 -11.10
C VAL A 80 6.47 15.07 -10.41
N GLY A 81 7.55 14.75 -9.69
CA GLY A 81 8.32 15.74 -8.93
C GLY A 81 7.70 16.17 -7.59
N ASN A 82 6.61 15.52 -7.16
CA ASN A 82 5.94 15.79 -5.89
C ASN A 82 6.32 14.77 -4.81
N PHE A 83 7.61 14.63 -4.56
CA PHE A 83 8.12 13.71 -3.54
C PHE A 83 7.62 14.08 -2.13
N GLY A 84 7.01 13.08 -1.47
CA GLY A 84 6.49 13.24 -0.10
C GLY A 84 5.14 13.97 0.00
N LYS A 85 4.44 14.20 -1.12
CA LYS A 85 3.13 14.87 -1.15
C LYS A 85 1.98 13.90 -1.35
N LEU A 86 0.80 14.28 -0.89
CA LEU A 86 -0.43 13.57 -1.23
C LEU A 86 -1.01 14.08 -2.56
N TYR A 87 -1.71 13.19 -3.24
CA TYR A 87 -2.49 13.47 -4.42
C TYR A 87 -3.86 12.80 -4.32
N PHE A 88 -4.92 13.56 -4.60
CA PHE A 88 -6.29 13.06 -4.56
C PHE A 88 -6.73 12.59 -5.94
N ILE A 89 -7.07 11.30 -6.04
CA ILE A 89 -7.64 10.70 -7.26
C ILE A 89 -9.13 11.03 -7.29
N GLU A 90 -9.54 11.82 -8.27
CA GLU A 90 -10.92 12.29 -8.38
C GLU A 90 -11.91 11.16 -8.71
N GLU A 91 -13.15 11.28 -8.26
CA GLU A 91 -14.25 10.32 -8.48
C GLU A 91 -14.52 10.02 -9.96
N LYS A 92 -14.27 10.97 -10.85
CA LYS A 92 -14.46 10.80 -12.31
C LYS A 92 -13.62 9.67 -12.91
N TYR A 93 -12.57 9.22 -12.22
CA TYR A 93 -11.74 8.09 -12.63
C TYR A 93 -12.27 6.75 -12.15
N GLY A 94 -13.40 6.72 -11.41
CA GLY A 94 -14.08 5.52 -10.95
C GLY A 94 -13.51 4.89 -9.68
N TYR A 95 -12.35 5.34 -9.22
CA TYR A 95 -11.65 4.79 -8.05
C TYR A 95 -11.08 5.91 -7.18
N PRO A 96 -11.93 6.71 -6.51
CA PRO A 96 -11.44 7.81 -5.68
C PRO A 96 -10.53 7.29 -4.58
N GLY A 97 -9.46 8.03 -4.31
CA GLY A 97 -8.46 7.62 -3.33
C GLY A 97 -7.40 8.69 -3.10
N ILE A 98 -6.48 8.39 -2.22
CA ILE A 98 -5.36 9.25 -1.87
C ILE A 98 -4.07 8.50 -2.12
N ASP A 99 -3.23 9.05 -2.98
CA ASP A 99 -1.88 8.57 -3.27
C ASP A 99 -0.84 9.37 -2.49
N LEU A 100 0.14 8.67 -1.94
CA LEU A 100 1.40 9.27 -1.53
C LEU A 100 2.37 9.23 -2.70
N CYS A 101 2.83 10.39 -3.16
CA CYS A 101 3.75 10.51 -4.29
C CYS A 101 5.20 10.46 -3.82
N LEU A 102 6.02 9.61 -4.44
CA LEU A 102 7.47 9.53 -4.21
C LEU A 102 8.25 9.66 -5.52
N SER A 103 7.71 10.38 -6.49
CA SER A 103 8.35 10.61 -7.77
C SER A 103 9.44 11.68 -7.66
N LEU A 104 10.66 11.35 -8.09
CA LEU A 104 11.79 12.29 -8.16
C LEU A 104 11.81 13.13 -9.45
N GLY A 105 10.81 12.97 -10.32
CA GLY A 105 10.65 13.75 -11.55
C GLY A 105 11.02 13.02 -12.84
N GLN A 106 11.73 11.90 -12.78
CA GLN A 106 12.07 11.11 -13.96
C GLN A 106 10.98 10.09 -14.28
N TYR A 107 10.50 9.36 -13.28
CA TYR A 107 9.48 8.34 -13.40
C TYR A 107 8.32 8.63 -12.46
N TYR A 108 7.16 8.08 -12.79
CA TYR A 108 6.01 8.15 -11.92
C TYR A 108 6.08 7.05 -10.87
N LEU A 109 5.99 7.44 -9.59
CA LEU A 109 5.90 6.52 -8.46
C LEU A 109 4.92 7.07 -7.45
N SER A 110 3.89 6.28 -7.12
CA SER A 110 2.96 6.59 -6.04
C SER A 110 2.51 5.35 -5.30
N PHE A 111 1.95 5.57 -4.12
CA PHE A 111 1.45 4.54 -3.21
C PHE A 111 0.02 4.89 -2.81
N LEU A 112 -0.95 4.14 -3.37
CA LEU A 112 -2.36 4.32 -3.04
C LEU A 112 -2.64 3.77 -1.64
N ILE A 113 -3.20 4.61 -0.77
CA ILE A 113 -3.58 4.23 0.60
C ILE A 113 -4.90 3.47 0.55
N LYS A 114 -4.84 2.15 0.67
CA LYS A 114 -6.02 1.27 0.64
C LYS A 114 -6.73 1.18 1.97
N ASN A 115 -5.96 1.13 3.04
CA ASN A 115 -6.47 1.13 4.40
C ASN A 115 -5.55 1.96 5.28
N SER A 116 -6.13 2.64 6.24
CA SER A 116 -5.41 3.48 7.19
C SER A 116 -6.09 3.51 8.55
N TYR A 117 -5.39 4.07 9.50
CA TYR A 117 -5.82 4.26 10.87
C TYR A 117 -5.62 5.72 11.28
N ILE A 118 -6.65 6.32 11.86
CA ILE A 118 -6.63 7.69 12.38
C ILE A 118 -7.41 7.68 13.69
N LYS A 119 -6.81 8.13 14.80
CA LYS A 119 -7.51 8.31 16.10
C LYS A 119 -8.42 7.14 16.49
N ASN A 120 -7.89 5.93 16.57
CA ASN A 120 -8.66 4.72 16.96
C ASN A 120 -9.77 4.29 15.98
N LYS A 121 -9.74 4.79 14.73
CA LYS A 121 -10.69 4.39 13.69
C LYS A 121 -9.95 3.98 12.42
N THR A 122 -10.38 2.88 11.82
CA THR A 122 -9.89 2.44 10.51
C THR A 122 -10.72 3.04 9.38
N PHE A 123 -10.03 3.37 8.29
CA PHE A 123 -10.61 3.92 7.08
C PHE A 123 -10.23 3.06 5.89
N LYS A 124 -11.17 2.77 5.02
CA LYS A 124 -10.91 2.27 3.68
C LYS A 124 -10.49 3.42 2.78
N GLN A 125 -9.98 3.07 1.59
CA GLN A 125 -9.63 4.03 0.55
C GLN A 125 -10.71 5.09 0.32
N THR A 126 -11.96 4.67 0.08
CA THR A 126 -13.07 5.57 -0.19
C THR A 126 -13.47 6.41 1.03
N ASP A 127 -13.50 5.80 2.21
CA ASP A 127 -13.85 6.52 3.45
C ASP A 127 -12.76 7.53 3.83
N LEU A 128 -11.50 7.23 3.53
CA LEU A 128 -10.39 8.16 3.72
C LEU A 128 -10.48 9.34 2.74
N TYR A 129 -10.79 9.06 1.47
CA TYR A 129 -11.04 10.09 0.47
C TYR A 129 -12.19 10.99 0.88
N GLU A 130 -13.36 10.44 1.22
CA GLU A 130 -14.53 11.18 1.67
C GLU A 130 -14.25 12.08 2.89
N LYS A 131 -13.41 11.60 3.81
CA LYS A 131 -13.01 12.39 4.99
C LYS A 131 -12.27 13.68 4.62
N PHE A 132 -11.47 13.65 3.57
CA PHE A 132 -10.54 14.75 3.25
C PHE A 132 -10.83 15.47 1.94
N LYS A 133 -11.79 15.02 1.13
CA LYS A 133 -12.04 15.55 -0.21
C LYS A 133 -12.33 17.06 -0.25
N ASP A 134 -13.01 17.59 0.76
CA ASP A 134 -13.34 19.02 0.82
C ASP A 134 -12.14 19.91 1.16
N GLN A 135 -11.06 19.31 1.66
CA GLN A 135 -9.81 19.96 2.02
C GLN A 135 -8.65 19.60 1.07
N TRP A 136 -8.95 18.92 -0.04
CA TRP A 136 -7.94 18.32 -0.91
C TRP A 136 -6.89 19.34 -1.40
N ALA A 137 -7.29 20.53 -1.81
CA ALA A 137 -6.39 21.55 -2.34
C ALA A 137 -5.41 22.08 -1.27
N GLU A 138 -5.89 22.24 -0.05
CA GLU A 138 -5.06 22.63 1.09
C GLU A 138 -4.07 21.52 1.46
N ILE A 139 -4.51 20.28 1.44
CA ILE A 139 -3.68 19.11 1.78
C ILE A 139 -2.62 18.87 0.70
N GLU A 140 -2.96 18.94 -0.58
CA GLU A 140 -2.00 18.80 -1.69
C GLU A 140 -0.93 19.90 -1.70
N ALA A 141 -1.26 21.08 -1.20
CA ALA A 141 -0.32 22.20 -1.10
C ALA A 141 0.67 22.06 0.06
N LYS A 142 0.43 21.16 1.02
CA LYS A 142 1.31 21.00 2.18
C LYS A 142 2.63 20.34 1.78
N ASP A 143 3.69 20.88 2.35
CA ASP A 143 5.01 20.25 2.37
C ASP A 143 5.22 19.50 3.70
N ASP A 144 6.21 18.62 3.72
CA ASP A 144 6.68 17.93 4.94
C ASP A 144 5.58 17.16 5.72
N ILE A 145 4.69 16.53 5.00
CA ILE A 145 3.60 15.73 5.60
C ILE A 145 4.03 14.35 6.08
N LEU A 146 5.15 13.82 5.56
CA LEU A 146 5.71 12.54 6.02
C LEU A 146 6.56 12.76 7.26
N HIS A 147 6.29 12.00 8.30
CA HIS A 147 7.07 12.03 9.52
C HIS A 147 7.63 10.66 9.83
N LYS A 148 8.93 10.62 10.05
CA LYS A 148 9.60 9.38 10.46
C LYS A 148 9.24 9.07 11.90
N ILE A 149 8.82 7.84 12.15
CA ILE A 149 8.53 7.29 13.47
C ILE A 149 9.58 6.24 13.84
N ALA A 150 9.61 5.83 15.10
CA ALA A 150 10.42 4.70 15.50
C ALA A 150 10.03 3.46 14.68
N ASN A 151 11.04 2.72 14.22
CA ASN A 151 10.80 1.51 13.44
C ASN A 151 9.96 0.52 14.27
N ASN A 152 8.81 0.19 13.74
CA ASN A 152 7.96 -0.86 14.32
C ASN A 152 8.44 -2.21 13.77
N GLU A 153 8.79 -3.13 14.65
CA GLU A 153 9.14 -4.52 14.30
C GLU A 153 7.90 -5.32 13.85
N GLU A 154 7.04 -4.72 13.06
CA GLU A 154 5.81 -5.36 12.60
C GLU A 154 6.03 -6.10 11.28
N THR A 155 5.34 -7.22 11.12
CA THR A 155 5.44 -8.03 9.92
C THR A 155 4.69 -7.36 8.77
N VAL A 156 5.40 -7.07 7.70
CA VAL A 156 4.82 -6.58 6.44
C VAL A 156 4.62 -7.76 5.49
N PHE A 157 3.43 -7.85 4.91
CA PHE A 157 3.09 -8.86 3.91
C PHE A 157 3.06 -8.21 2.53
N HIS A 158 3.79 -8.81 1.60
CA HIS A 158 3.80 -8.41 0.20
C HIS A 158 2.99 -9.40 -0.63
N THR A 159 2.13 -8.89 -1.49
CA THR A 159 1.30 -9.68 -2.38
C THR A 159 0.95 -8.88 -3.64
N VAL A 160 0.32 -9.53 -4.60
CA VAL A 160 -0.17 -8.86 -5.81
C VAL A 160 -1.38 -7.98 -5.53
N ARG A 161 -1.60 -6.98 -6.36
CA ARG A 161 -2.81 -6.17 -6.32
C ARG A 161 -4.04 -7.02 -6.64
N VAL A 162 -5.12 -6.79 -5.91
CA VAL A 162 -6.38 -7.52 -6.04
C VAL A 162 -7.39 -6.67 -6.81
N GLY A 163 -8.17 -7.32 -7.68
CA GLY A 163 -9.24 -6.65 -8.42
C GLY A 163 -8.84 -6.10 -9.79
N LEU A 164 -7.62 -6.40 -10.25
CA LEU A 164 -7.21 -6.08 -11.61
C LEU A 164 -7.71 -7.14 -12.59
N PRO A 165 -8.03 -6.76 -13.85
CA PRO A 165 -8.41 -7.72 -14.88
C PRO A 165 -7.32 -8.74 -15.14
N LYS A 166 -7.69 -10.02 -15.30
CA LYS A 166 -6.77 -11.15 -15.50
C LYS A 166 -6.00 -11.11 -16.80
N GLU A 167 -6.60 -10.55 -17.81
CA GLU A 167 -6.03 -10.47 -19.15
C GLU A 167 -4.75 -9.63 -19.24
N ARG A 168 -4.33 -9.06 -18.09
CA ARG A 168 -3.14 -8.24 -18.03
C ARG A 168 -2.08 -8.93 -17.18
N PRO A 169 -1.05 -9.54 -17.80
CA PRO A 169 -0.03 -10.33 -17.09
C PRO A 169 0.67 -9.58 -15.95
N LEU A 170 0.74 -8.25 -16.02
CA LEU A 170 1.30 -7.38 -14.99
C LEU A 170 0.46 -7.31 -13.70
N SER A 171 -0.76 -7.86 -13.68
CA SER A 171 -1.56 -7.94 -12.46
C SER A 171 -0.95 -8.83 -11.37
N LYS A 172 -0.01 -9.71 -11.74
CA LYS A 172 0.69 -10.61 -10.82
C LYS A 172 1.86 -9.94 -10.09
N GLU A 173 2.32 -8.80 -10.54
CA GLU A 173 3.64 -8.27 -10.19
C GLU A 173 3.59 -7.02 -9.33
N VAL A 174 2.46 -6.34 -9.22
CA VAL A 174 2.38 -5.09 -8.48
C VAL A 174 1.70 -5.24 -7.12
N LEU A 175 2.30 -4.66 -6.15
CA LEU A 175 2.37 -5.08 -4.78
C LEU A 175 1.42 -4.30 -3.89
N ALA A 176 0.63 -5.03 -3.13
CA ALA A 176 -0.03 -4.52 -1.93
C ALA A 176 0.77 -4.99 -0.71
N SER A 177 0.92 -4.11 0.26
CA SER A 177 1.54 -4.44 1.53
C SER A 177 0.57 -4.16 2.67
N LEU A 178 0.55 -5.04 3.63
CA LEU A 178 -0.25 -4.90 4.84
C LEU A 178 0.65 -5.05 6.06
N ILE A 179 0.47 -4.17 7.01
CA ILE A 179 1.14 -4.23 8.30
C ILE A 179 0.21 -4.80 9.38
N LYS A 180 0.76 -5.57 10.30
CA LYS A 180 0.11 -5.92 11.56
C LYS A 180 0.28 -4.75 12.52
N ILE A 181 -0.80 -4.08 12.89
CA ILE A 181 -0.78 -3.11 13.97
C ILE A 181 -1.33 -3.77 15.24
N ASP A 182 -0.57 -3.66 16.32
CA ASP A 182 -1.09 -3.90 17.66
C ASP A 182 -1.94 -2.69 18.08
N MET A 183 -3.22 -2.76 17.78
CA MET A 183 -4.16 -1.73 18.17
C MET A 183 -4.48 -1.83 19.65
N LYS A 184 -3.55 -1.42 20.50
CA LYS A 184 -3.76 -1.32 21.95
C LYS A 184 -5.00 -0.47 22.22
N GLY A 185 -6.02 -1.07 22.84
CA GLY A 185 -7.28 -0.41 23.18
C GLY A 185 -8.39 -0.49 22.13
N ALA A 186 -8.16 -1.08 20.96
CA ALA A 186 -9.25 -1.35 20.03
C ALA A 186 -10.17 -2.45 20.56
N ASN A 187 -11.48 -2.24 20.43
CA ASN A 187 -12.46 -3.27 20.75
C ASN A 187 -12.21 -4.50 19.85
N LYS A 188 -12.04 -5.69 20.47
CA LYS A 188 -11.81 -6.96 19.74
C LYS A 188 -12.81 -7.20 18.61
N LYS A 189 -14.06 -6.76 18.78
CA LYS A 189 -15.11 -6.89 17.76
C LYS A 189 -14.88 -5.95 16.56
N SER A 190 -14.40 -4.74 16.78
CA SER A 190 -14.08 -3.81 15.69
C SER A 190 -12.82 -4.25 14.94
N LEU A 191 -11.84 -4.79 15.65
CA LEU A 191 -10.65 -5.38 15.06
C LEU A 191 -10.98 -6.59 14.17
N TYR A 192 -11.81 -7.49 14.67
CA TYR A 192 -12.27 -8.66 13.93
C TYR A 192 -13.07 -8.27 12.68
N ASN A 193 -13.99 -7.31 12.79
CA ASN A 193 -14.75 -6.82 11.66
C ASN A 193 -13.85 -6.14 10.62
N TRP A 194 -12.82 -5.43 11.05
CA TRP A 194 -11.84 -4.84 10.15
C TRP A 194 -11.02 -5.93 9.44
N GLU A 195 -10.48 -6.90 10.17
CA GLU A 195 -9.72 -8.03 9.64
C GLU A 195 -10.55 -8.83 8.63
N LYS A 196 -11.82 -9.07 8.92
CA LYS A 196 -12.75 -9.80 8.05
C LYS A 196 -13.12 -9.02 6.79
N ASN A 197 -13.38 -7.72 6.93
CA ASN A 197 -14.01 -6.94 5.85
C ASN A 197 -12.98 -6.18 5.00
N TYR A 198 -11.75 -5.93 5.48
CA TYR A 198 -10.86 -4.93 4.89
C TYR A 198 -9.47 -5.38 4.54
N GLY A 199 -9.24 -6.62 4.44
CA GLY A 199 -8.07 -6.97 3.68
C GLY A 199 -6.95 -7.67 4.40
N LYS A 200 -6.89 -7.72 5.72
CA LYS A 200 -5.83 -8.48 6.38
C LYS A 200 -5.95 -9.97 6.05
N LEU A 201 -7.13 -10.56 6.27
CA LEU A 201 -7.40 -11.95 5.90
C LEU A 201 -7.24 -12.16 4.39
N TRP A 202 -7.74 -11.23 3.59
CA TRP A 202 -7.63 -11.29 2.15
C TRP A 202 -6.18 -11.15 1.67
N THR A 203 -5.40 -10.26 2.26
CA THR A 203 -3.99 -10.08 1.95
C THR A 203 -3.17 -11.29 2.34
N ILE A 204 -3.38 -11.83 3.54
CA ILE A 204 -2.69 -13.04 3.99
C ILE A 204 -3.07 -14.24 3.12
N ALA A 205 -4.33 -14.38 2.75
CA ALA A 205 -4.78 -15.44 1.85
C ALA A 205 -4.15 -15.33 0.45
N ASN A 206 -4.02 -14.12 -0.11
CA ASN A 206 -3.28 -13.92 -1.35
C ASN A 206 -1.80 -14.25 -1.20
N TYR A 207 -1.17 -13.82 -0.10
CA TYR A 207 0.21 -14.18 0.20
C TYR A 207 0.40 -15.70 0.28
N LEU A 208 -0.48 -16.41 0.99
CA LEU A 208 -0.43 -17.88 1.10
C LEU A 208 -0.72 -18.58 -0.23
N TYR A 209 -1.53 -18.00 -1.08
CA TYR A 209 -1.75 -18.50 -2.44
C TYR A 209 -0.46 -18.41 -3.27
N ASP A 210 0.24 -17.29 -3.17
CA ASP A 210 1.50 -17.06 -3.89
C ASP A 210 2.69 -17.82 -3.24
N HIS A 211 2.58 -18.16 -1.94
CA HIS A 211 3.61 -18.81 -1.14
C HIS A 211 3.03 -19.99 -0.33
N PRO A 212 2.60 -21.09 -0.99
CA PRO A 212 1.95 -22.21 -0.31
C PRO A 212 2.85 -22.89 0.72
N GLU A 213 4.17 -22.81 0.57
CA GLU A 213 5.16 -23.31 1.52
C GLU A 213 5.13 -22.57 2.87
N LYS A 214 4.54 -21.38 2.92
CA LYS A 214 4.37 -20.59 4.15
C LYS A 214 3.07 -20.88 4.89
N ASN A 215 2.26 -21.83 4.41
CA ASN A 215 1.02 -22.21 5.08
C ASN A 215 1.31 -23.01 6.37
N ASN A 216 1.87 -22.32 7.36
CA ASN A 216 2.17 -22.84 8.69
C ASN A 216 1.11 -22.31 9.68
N ALA A 217 0.36 -23.24 10.28
CA ALA A 217 -0.73 -22.90 11.19
C ALA A 217 -0.29 -22.05 12.39
N GLU A 218 0.93 -22.23 12.87
CA GLU A 218 1.42 -21.51 14.05
C GLU A 218 1.56 -20.02 13.81
N TRP A 219 2.29 -19.61 12.79
CA TRP A 219 2.47 -18.18 12.51
C TRP A 219 1.17 -17.48 12.10
N ILE A 220 0.26 -18.19 11.39
CA ILE A 220 -1.06 -17.63 11.05
C ILE A 220 -1.88 -17.37 12.31
N ARG A 221 -1.83 -18.31 13.29
CA ARG A 221 -2.51 -18.11 14.59
C ARG A 221 -1.92 -16.97 15.39
N GLN A 222 -0.60 -16.81 15.37
CA GLN A 222 0.07 -15.70 16.05
C GLN A 222 -0.37 -14.34 15.49
N ILE A 223 -0.54 -14.25 14.20
CA ILE A 223 -0.91 -13.00 13.52
C ILE A 223 -2.41 -12.73 13.56
N LEU A 224 -3.24 -13.73 13.28
CA LEU A 224 -4.68 -13.56 13.08
C LEU A 224 -5.50 -13.95 14.33
N GLY A 225 -4.90 -14.64 15.27
CA GLY A 225 -5.62 -15.29 16.35
C GLY A 225 -6.44 -16.50 15.88
N TYR A 226 -7.10 -17.18 16.80
CA TYR A 226 -7.78 -18.44 16.53
C TYR A 226 -8.92 -18.29 15.50
N ASN A 227 -9.74 -17.24 15.62
CA ASN A 227 -10.87 -17.02 14.74
C ASN A 227 -10.42 -16.66 13.30
N GLY A 228 -9.37 -15.84 13.17
CA GLY A 228 -8.81 -15.49 11.87
C GLY A 228 -8.20 -16.69 11.17
N PHE A 229 -7.54 -17.58 11.91
CA PHE A 229 -7.02 -18.84 11.39
C PHE A 229 -8.11 -19.71 10.77
N ASN A 230 -9.24 -19.86 11.44
CA ASN A 230 -10.35 -20.69 10.93
C ASN A 230 -11.02 -20.09 9.67
N GLU A 231 -10.91 -18.78 9.46
CA GLU A 231 -11.49 -18.12 8.29
C GLU A 231 -10.53 -18.04 7.09
N ILE A 232 -9.22 -18.15 7.29
CA ILE A 232 -8.24 -17.97 6.21
C ILE A 232 -8.48 -18.94 5.04
N ASN A 233 -8.85 -20.17 5.33
CA ASN A 233 -9.13 -21.18 4.31
C ASN A 233 -10.32 -20.82 3.42
N LYS A 234 -11.32 -20.13 3.96
CA LYS A 234 -12.46 -19.62 3.17
C LYS A 234 -12.03 -18.53 2.19
N TYR A 235 -11.07 -17.71 2.58
CA TYR A 235 -10.52 -16.67 1.71
C TYR A 235 -9.59 -17.27 0.66
N LEU A 236 -8.78 -18.28 1.02
CA LEU A 236 -7.95 -19.03 0.08
C LEU A 236 -8.82 -19.69 -1.01
N SER A 237 -9.89 -20.39 -0.65
CA SER A 237 -10.81 -20.98 -1.63
C SER A 237 -11.36 -19.94 -2.60
N LYS A 238 -11.79 -18.78 -2.10
CA LYS A 238 -12.27 -17.68 -2.95
C LYS A 238 -11.20 -17.09 -3.87
N ILE A 239 -9.95 -17.10 -3.44
CA ILE A 239 -8.83 -16.63 -4.27
C ILE A 239 -8.53 -17.65 -5.36
N ILE A 240 -8.50 -18.93 -5.02
CA ILE A 240 -8.34 -20.03 -5.97
C ILE A 240 -9.43 -19.92 -7.05
N GLU A 241 -10.70 -19.87 -6.64
CA GLU A 241 -11.82 -19.70 -7.57
C GLU A 241 -11.63 -18.49 -8.50
N LYS A 242 -11.21 -17.35 -7.94
CA LYS A 242 -11.01 -16.13 -8.72
C LYS A 242 -9.78 -16.15 -9.63
N ARG A 243 -8.75 -16.89 -9.29
CA ARG A 243 -7.49 -16.90 -10.03
C ARG A 243 -7.35 -18.09 -10.98
N GLU A 244 -8.04 -19.20 -10.73
CA GLU A 244 -7.92 -20.44 -11.53
C GLU A 244 -9.10 -20.67 -12.48
N VAL A 245 -10.30 -20.20 -12.12
CA VAL A 245 -11.52 -20.39 -12.94
C VAL A 245 -11.66 -19.34 -14.06
N ASN A 246 -10.75 -18.46 -14.18
CA ASN A 246 -10.70 -17.44 -15.19
C ASN A 246 -9.39 -17.52 -15.94
#